data_b38abb9dbf9d0ad45ce2b693a9981cd5
#
_entry.id   b38abb9dbf9d0ad45ce2b693a9981cd5
#
_cell.length_a   1.000
_cell.length_b   1.000
_cell.length_c   1.000
_cell.angle_alpha   90.00
_cell.angle_beta   90.00
_cell.angle_gamma   90.00
#
_symmetry.space_group_name_H-M   'P 1'
#
loop_
_entity.id
_entity.type
_entity.pdbx_description
1 polymer ?
#
loop_
_entity_poly.entity_id
_entity_poly.type
_entity_poly.pdbx_seq_one_letter_code
_entity_poly.pdbx_strand_id
1 'polypeptide(L)'
;MCILILCGPQADPAQFLPVMLPECAGRALRTVVCTDVDSLIAALQAAGGDAEVELVLLDSGDLSPSAHVHAKALRAALDALPTPYIELHTDGAQELEPWLHPQHAPLAVVITPHDAPRAYAMSLGIAAHCLPSLCAPLRAAA
;
A
#
# COMPACT_ATOMS: atom_id res chain seq x y z
N MET A 1 2.89 -9.25 13.19
CA MET A 1 1.90 -8.77 12.21
C MET A 1 2.16 -7.32 11.88
N CYS A 2 2.11 -6.98 10.62
CA CYS A 2 2.45 -5.64 10.19
C CYS A 2 1.59 -5.18 9.00
N ILE A 3 1.57 -3.85 8.84
CA ILE A 3 1.09 -3.19 7.64
C ILE A 3 2.34 -2.78 6.85
N LEU A 4 2.42 -3.23 5.61
CA LEU A 4 3.55 -2.94 4.75
C LEU A 4 3.23 -1.74 3.85
N ILE A 5 4.08 -0.73 3.89
CA ILE A 5 3.97 0.44 3.02
C ILE A 5 5.00 0.27 1.90
N LEU A 6 4.52 0.15 0.67
CA LEU A 6 5.36 0.08 -0.52
C LEU A 6 5.32 1.42 -1.24
N CYS A 7 6.48 2.05 -1.38
CA CYS A 7 6.62 3.33 -2.05
C CYS A 7 7.28 3.10 -3.41
N GLY A 8 6.59 3.48 -4.47
CA GLY A 8 7.10 3.40 -5.83
C GLY A 8 8.08 4.53 -6.17
N PRO A 9 8.51 4.61 -7.44
CA PRO A 9 9.45 5.62 -7.89
C PRO A 9 8.99 7.04 -7.56
N GLN A 10 9.90 7.86 -7.05
CA GLN A 10 9.68 9.26 -6.66
C GLN A 10 8.74 9.48 -5.47
N ALA A 11 8.16 8.45 -4.90
CA ALA A 11 7.47 8.58 -3.63
C ALA A 11 8.51 8.79 -2.51
N ASP A 12 8.30 9.82 -1.71
CA ASP A 12 9.22 10.16 -0.62
C ASP A 12 8.55 10.02 0.73
N PRO A 13 8.68 8.87 1.39
CA PRO A 13 8.07 8.66 2.69
C PRO A 13 8.71 9.50 3.79
N ALA A 14 9.92 10.01 3.59
CA ALA A 14 10.63 10.79 4.61
C ALA A 14 9.89 12.09 4.98
N GLN A 15 9.05 12.60 4.10
CA GLN A 15 8.28 13.83 4.36
C GLN A 15 7.20 13.63 5.41
N PHE A 16 6.71 12.43 5.62
CA PHE A 16 5.60 12.16 6.54
C PHE A 16 5.91 11.11 7.61
N LEU A 17 6.96 10.30 7.45
CA LEU A 17 7.34 9.31 8.47
C LEU A 17 7.54 9.91 9.87
N PRO A 18 8.11 11.10 10.03
CA PRO A 18 8.30 11.68 11.37
C PRO A 18 6.98 11.98 12.10
N VAL A 19 5.86 12.10 11.38
CA VAL A 19 4.55 12.37 11.98
C VAL A 19 3.69 11.13 12.08
N MET A 20 4.15 10.00 11.52
CA MET A 20 3.42 8.74 11.63
C MET A 20 3.79 8.01 12.92
N LEU A 21 2.78 7.45 13.55
CA LEU A 21 3.01 6.54 14.66
C LEU A 21 3.68 5.26 14.14
N PRO A 22 4.54 4.60 14.95
CA PRO A 22 5.18 3.36 14.54
C PRO A 22 4.20 2.18 14.41
N GLU A 23 2.98 2.36 14.87
CA GLU A 23 1.96 1.32 14.87
C GLU A 23 0.61 1.85 14.41
N CYS A 24 -0.18 0.95 13.81
CA CYS A 24 -1.56 1.21 13.44
C CYS A 24 -2.41 -0.01 13.80
N ALA A 25 -3.45 0.18 14.59
CA ALA A 25 -4.33 -0.88 15.05
C ALA A 25 -3.58 -2.06 15.71
N GLY A 26 -2.49 -1.76 16.43
CA GLY A 26 -1.66 -2.76 17.10
C GLY A 26 -0.68 -3.49 16.18
N ARG A 27 -0.54 -3.06 14.92
CA ARG A 27 0.41 -3.63 13.97
C ARG A 27 1.54 -2.66 13.71
N ALA A 28 2.75 -3.20 13.60
CA ALA A 28 3.91 -2.41 13.22
C ALA A 28 3.77 -1.91 11.77
N LEU A 29 4.30 -0.74 11.50
CA LEU A 29 4.39 -0.19 10.14
C LEU A 29 5.79 -0.47 9.60
N ARG A 30 5.86 -1.13 8.44
CA ARG A 30 7.10 -1.37 7.72
C ARG A 30 7.04 -0.62 6.39
N THR A 31 8.13 0.02 6.03
CA THR A 31 8.22 0.80 4.78
C THR A 31 9.32 0.25 3.90
N VAL A 32 9.00 0.01 2.63
CA VAL A 32 9.96 -0.38 1.61
C VAL A 32 9.89 0.64 0.49
N VAL A 33 11.02 1.26 0.19
CA VAL A 33 11.13 2.24 -0.89
C VAL A 33 11.69 1.54 -2.13
N CYS A 34 10.96 1.63 -3.24
CA CYS A 34 11.31 1.03 -4.51
C CYS A 34 11.72 2.13 -5.50
N THR A 35 12.87 1.97 -6.12
CA THR A 35 13.42 2.99 -7.04
C THR A 35 12.89 2.84 -8.46
N ASP A 36 12.38 1.67 -8.81
CA ASP A 36 11.84 1.38 -10.13
C ASP A 36 10.67 0.38 -10.05
N VAL A 37 10.05 0.11 -11.20
CA VAL A 37 8.91 -0.81 -11.27
C VAL A 37 9.33 -2.25 -10.96
N ASP A 38 10.51 -2.66 -11.38
CA ASP A 38 10.99 -4.03 -11.11
C ASP A 38 11.15 -4.27 -9.61
N SER A 39 11.70 -3.30 -8.88
CA SER A 39 11.82 -3.37 -7.43
C SER A 39 10.45 -3.42 -6.76
N LEU A 40 9.49 -2.66 -7.27
CA LEU A 40 8.13 -2.65 -6.75
C LEU A 40 7.45 -4.01 -6.96
N ILE A 41 7.59 -4.60 -8.14
CA ILE A 41 7.06 -5.93 -8.43
C ILE A 41 7.69 -6.98 -7.51
N ALA A 42 9.00 -6.93 -7.33
CA ALA A 42 9.70 -7.84 -6.43
C ALA A 42 9.22 -7.69 -4.98
N ALA A 43 8.99 -6.46 -4.53
CA ALA A 43 8.48 -6.18 -3.19
C ALA A 43 7.04 -6.71 -3.00
N LEU A 44 6.19 -6.58 -4.02
CA LEU A 44 4.84 -7.15 -3.99
C LEU A 44 4.87 -8.67 -3.91
N GLN A 45 5.76 -9.31 -4.68
CA GLN A 45 5.94 -10.76 -4.64
C GLN A 45 6.44 -11.24 -3.29
N ALA A 46 7.38 -10.51 -2.70
CA ALA A 46 7.89 -10.81 -1.36
C ALA A 46 6.81 -10.64 -0.29
N ALA A 47 5.98 -9.61 -0.41
CA ALA A 47 4.86 -9.39 0.50
C ALA A 47 3.85 -10.53 0.43
N GLY A 48 3.62 -11.07 -0.76
CA GLY A 48 2.72 -12.20 -0.96
C GLY A 48 3.16 -13.47 -0.26
N GLY A 49 4.46 -13.64 -0.05
CA GLY A 49 5.03 -14.78 0.68
C GLY A 49 5.26 -14.54 2.17
N ASP A 50 4.98 -13.36 2.67
CA ASP A 50 5.25 -12.97 4.05
C ASP A 50 3.97 -13.04 4.90
N ALA A 51 3.88 -14.05 5.75
CA ALA A 51 2.72 -14.28 6.62
C ALA A 51 2.51 -13.17 7.66
N GLU A 52 3.53 -12.37 7.94
CA GLU A 52 3.44 -11.25 8.90
C GLU A 52 2.72 -10.03 8.31
N VAL A 53 2.63 -9.93 6.99
CA VAL A 53 1.96 -8.82 6.31
C VAL A 53 0.46 -9.07 6.26
N GLU A 54 -0.32 -8.20 6.89
CA GLU A 54 -1.79 -8.29 6.90
C GLU A 54 -2.45 -7.36 5.92
N LEU A 55 -1.79 -6.26 5.58
CA LEU A 55 -2.32 -5.26 4.66
C LEU A 55 -1.16 -4.51 4.01
N VAL A 56 -1.33 -4.15 2.75
CA VAL A 56 -0.34 -3.39 1.99
C VAL A 56 -0.92 -2.01 1.66
N LEU A 57 -0.16 -0.96 1.97
CA LEU A 57 -0.42 0.38 1.43
C LEU A 57 0.50 0.57 0.23
N LEU A 58 -0.07 0.74 -0.94
CA LEU A 58 0.66 0.89 -2.19
C LEU A 58 0.65 2.34 -2.64
N ASP A 59 1.76 3.03 -2.40
CA ASP A 59 2.01 4.36 -2.96
C ASP A 59 2.76 4.17 -4.27
N SER A 60 2.04 4.19 -5.38
CA SER A 60 2.60 3.86 -6.67
C SER A 60 3.64 4.86 -7.18
N GLY A 61 3.65 6.08 -6.64
CA GLY A 61 4.55 7.12 -7.13
C GLY A 61 4.35 7.40 -8.61
N ASP A 62 5.43 7.75 -9.31
CA ASP A 62 5.38 8.01 -10.75
C ASP A 62 5.77 6.75 -11.53
N LEU A 63 4.80 5.95 -11.91
CA LEU A 63 5.00 4.75 -12.71
C LEU A 63 4.86 4.99 -14.22
N SER A 64 4.39 6.17 -14.63
CA SER A 64 4.00 6.44 -16.02
C SER A 64 5.00 6.00 -17.09
N PRO A 65 6.32 6.31 -16.98
CA PRO A 65 7.25 6.00 -18.06
C PRO A 65 7.51 4.50 -18.24
N SER A 66 7.45 3.74 -17.15
CA SER A 66 7.85 2.33 -17.15
C SER A 66 6.67 1.37 -17.10
N ALA A 67 5.50 1.88 -16.76
CA ALA A 67 4.35 1.06 -16.45
C ALA A 67 3.86 0.23 -17.63
N HIS A 68 3.90 0.80 -18.85
CA HIS A 68 3.44 0.08 -20.05
C HIS A 68 4.31 -1.14 -20.37
N VAL A 69 5.61 -1.06 -20.11
CA VAL A 69 6.53 -2.16 -20.36
C VAL A 69 6.32 -3.29 -19.34
N HIS A 70 6.02 -2.93 -18.10
CA HIS A 70 5.89 -3.88 -17.00
C HIS A 70 4.45 -4.14 -16.57
N ALA A 71 3.47 -3.67 -17.31
CA ALA A 71 2.05 -3.76 -16.93
C ALA A 71 1.61 -5.19 -16.62
N LYS A 72 2.00 -6.15 -17.46
CA LYS A 72 1.62 -7.56 -17.27
C LYS A 72 2.20 -8.13 -15.99
N ALA A 73 3.47 -7.87 -15.71
CA ALA A 73 4.14 -8.36 -14.51
C ALA A 73 3.59 -7.70 -13.24
N LEU A 74 3.32 -6.40 -13.29
CA LEU A 74 2.73 -5.66 -12.18
C LEU A 74 1.32 -6.17 -11.87
N ARG A 75 0.51 -6.37 -12.90
CA ARG A 75 -0.82 -6.96 -12.77
C ARG A 75 -0.76 -8.35 -12.14
N ALA A 76 0.14 -9.20 -12.63
CA ALA A 76 0.29 -10.55 -12.08
C ALA A 76 0.69 -10.51 -10.60
N ALA A 77 1.56 -9.59 -10.20
CA ALA A 77 1.97 -9.44 -8.81
C ALA A 77 0.80 -9.00 -7.92
N LEU A 78 -0.03 -8.07 -8.39
CA LEU A 78 -1.23 -7.64 -7.67
C LEU A 78 -2.27 -8.76 -7.55
N ASP A 79 -2.49 -9.50 -8.65
CA ASP A 79 -3.45 -10.61 -8.65
C ASP A 79 -3.01 -11.77 -7.75
N ALA A 80 -1.72 -11.97 -7.61
CA ALA A 80 -1.16 -13.02 -6.75
C ALA A 80 -1.06 -12.63 -5.28
N LEU A 81 -1.26 -11.35 -4.95
CA LEU A 81 -1.17 -10.86 -3.58
C LEU A 81 -2.35 -11.39 -2.76
N PRO A 82 -2.12 -12.21 -1.72
CA PRO A 82 -3.23 -12.78 -0.94
C PRO A 82 -3.83 -11.81 0.07
N THR A 83 -3.10 -10.74 0.40
CA THR A 83 -3.53 -9.75 1.39
C THR A 83 -4.27 -8.59 0.72
N PRO A 84 -5.20 -7.94 1.43
CA PRO A 84 -5.81 -6.72 0.92
C PRO A 84 -4.79 -5.59 0.79
N TYR A 85 -5.04 -4.68 -0.13
CA TYR A 85 -4.19 -3.51 -0.31
C TYR A 85 -5.02 -2.25 -0.53
N ILE A 86 -4.43 -1.11 -0.19
CA ILE A 86 -5.00 0.22 -0.41
C ILE A 86 -4.04 0.97 -1.34
N GLU A 87 -4.58 1.52 -2.40
CA GLU A 87 -3.82 2.27 -3.39
C GLU A 87 -3.86 3.76 -3.06
N LEU A 88 -2.69 4.42 -3.04
CA LEU A 88 -2.57 5.85 -2.79
C LEU A 88 -1.98 6.58 -4.00
N HIS A 89 -2.47 7.78 -4.24
CA HIS A 89 -1.95 8.68 -5.27
C HIS A 89 -1.79 10.08 -4.71
N THR A 90 -0.56 10.58 -4.70
CA THR A 90 -0.24 11.88 -4.12
C THR A 90 0.16 12.94 -5.15
N ASP A 91 0.49 12.54 -6.36
CA ASP A 91 1.03 13.44 -7.40
C ASP A 91 0.25 13.42 -8.71
N GLY A 92 -1.05 13.22 -8.66
CA GLY A 92 -1.84 13.18 -9.87
C GLY A 92 -1.49 12.00 -10.80
N ALA A 93 -0.76 11.02 -10.30
CA ALA A 93 -0.50 9.80 -11.02
C ALA A 93 -1.81 9.09 -11.35
N GLN A 94 -1.82 8.38 -12.45
CA GLN A 94 -3.01 7.64 -12.86
C GLN A 94 -3.26 6.47 -11.92
N GLU A 95 -4.54 6.25 -11.61
CA GLU A 95 -4.96 5.05 -10.89
C GLU A 95 -4.52 3.81 -11.67
N LEU A 96 -4.11 2.77 -10.94
CA LEU A 96 -3.65 1.54 -11.57
C LEU A 96 -4.79 0.75 -12.19
N GLU A 97 -5.96 0.75 -11.56
CA GLU A 97 -7.10 -0.05 -11.99
C GLU A 97 -7.53 0.20 -13.43
N PRO A 98 -7.70 1.47 -13.90
CA PRO A 98 -8.22 1.72 -15.25
C PRO A 98 -7.37 1.17 -16.38
N TRP A 99 -6.07 1.02 -16.21
CA TRP A 99 -5.19 0.55 -17.28
C TRP A 99 -4.56 -0.82 -17.01
N LEU A 100 -4.41 -1.23 -15.77
CA LEU A 100 -3.96 -2.59 -15.43
C LEU A 100 -5.09 -3.60 -15.43
N HIS A 101 -6.28 -3.18 -15.04
CA HIS A 101 -7.43 -4.07 -14.84
C HIS A 101 -7.12 -5.29 -13.98
N PRO A 102 -6.53 -5.12 -12.77
CA PRO A 102 -6.24 -6.27 -11.92
C PRO A 102 -7.53 -6.93 -11.48
N GLN A 103 -7.52 -8.26 -11.36
CA GLN A 103 -8.65 -9.00 -10.80
C GLN A 103 -8.76 -8.82 -9.30
N HIS A 104 -7.63 -8.66 -8.62
CA HIS A 104 -7.59 -8.33 -7.21
C HIS A 104 -7.71 -6.81 -7.05
N ALA A 105 -8.93 -6.35 -6.83
CA ALA A 105 -9.21 -4.93 -6.65
C ALA A 105 -8.70 -4.43 -5.29
N PRO A 106 -8.26 -3.16 -5.19
CA PRO A 106 -7.90 -2.58 -3.90
C PRO A 106 -9.12 -2.44 -2.98
N LEU A 107 -8.89 -2.46 -1.67
CA LEU A 107 -9.93 -2.13 -0.68
C LEU A 107 -10.44 -0.71 -0.87
N ALA A 108 -9.53 0.20 -1.17
CA ALA A 108 -9.83 1.60 -1.38
C ALA A 108 -8.74 2.22 -2.25
N VAL A 109 -9.09 3.31 -2.94
CA VAL A 109 -8.16 4.15 -3.67
C VAL A 109 -8.24 5.55 -3.04
N VAL A 110 -7.11 6.04 -2.53
CA VAL A 110 -7.03 7.35 -1.87
C VAL A 110 -6.26 8.29 -2.79
N ILE A 111 -6.91 9.36 -3.20
CA ILE A 111 -6.31 10.36 -4.09
C ILE A 111 -6.31 11.71 -3.38
N THR A 112 -5.14 12.19 -3.02
CA THR A 112 -4.98 13.51 -2.40
C THR A 112 -3.84 14.25 -3.10
N PRO A 113 -4.13 14.94 -4.21
CA PRO A 113 -3.08 15.63 -4.96
C PRO A 113 -2.31 16.62 -4.08
N HIS A 114 -0.98 16.53 -4.12
CA HIS A 114 -0.06 17.42 -3.41
C HIS A 114 -0.19 17.39 -1.88
N ASP A 115 -0.80 16.35 -1.32
CA ASP A 115 -0.95 16.21 0.14
C ASP A 115 -0.69 14.77 0.58
N ALA A 116 0.59 14.38 0.55
CA ALA A 116 1.01 13.04 0.95
C ALA A 116 0.68 12.73 2.42
N PRO A 117 0.90 13.62 3.40
CA PRO A 117 0.54 13.33 4.79
C PRO A 117 -0.93 12.98 4.96
N ARG A 118 -1.81 13.68 4.25
CA ARG A 118 -3.25 13.40 4.30
C ARG A 118 -3.60 12.05 3.68
N ALA A 119 -2.98 11.72 2.55
CA ALA A 119 -3.19 10.43 1.89
C ALA A 119 -2.84 9.28 2.83
N TYR A 120 -1.71 9.36 3.50
CA TYR A 120 -1.29 8.34 4.45
C TYR A 120 -2.18 8.30 5.69
N ALA A 121 -2.57 9.44 6.23
CA ALA A 121 -3.46 9.48 7.39
C ALA A 121 -4.82 8.84 7.07
N MET A 122 -5.39 9.15 5.91
CA MET A 122 -6.65 8.55 5.47
C MET A 122 -6.52 7.04 5.23
N SER A 123 -5.44 6.62 4.60
CA SER A 123 -5.20 5.20 4.30
C SER A 123 -4.99 4.38 5.57
N LEU A 124 -4.25 4.90 6.53
CA LEU A 124 -4.07 4.26 7.83
C LEU A 124 -5.38 4.22 8.62
N GLY A 125 -6.22 5.25 8.51
CA GLY A 125 -7.55 5.25 9.08
C GLY A 125 -8.45 4.14 8.52
N ILE A 126 -8.42 3.97 7.20
CA ILE A 126 -9.14 2.88 6.52
C ILE A 126 -8.59 1.53 6.97
N ALA A 127 -7.27 1.38 7.03
CA ALA A 127 -6.63 0.15 7.50
C ALA A 127 -7.05 -0.19 8.93
N ALA A 128 -7.10 0.79 9.81
CA ALA A 128 -7.53 0.60 11.19
C ALA A 128 -8.97 0.12 11.29
N HIS A 129 -9.83 0.57 10.37
CA HIS A 129 -11.21 0.08 10.29
C HIS A 129 -11.32 -1.35 9.76
N CYS A 130 -10.47 -1.71 8.82
CA CYS A 130 -10.52 -3.01 8.15
C CYS A 130 -9.84 -4.11 8.95
N LEU A 131 -8.84 -3.78 9.76
CA LEU A 131 -8.09 -4.74 10.57
C LEU A 131 -8.61 -4.74 12.01
N PRO A 132 -8.87 -5.91 12.59
CA PRO A 132 -9.27 -5.98 13.98
C PRO A 132 -8.12 -5.52 14.88
N SER A 133 -8.44 -4.70 15.89
CA SER A 133 -7.45 -4.26 16.87
C SER A 133 -6.97 -5.45 17.71
N LEU A 134 -5.66 -5.51 17.96
CA LEU A 134 -5.09 -6.53 18.88
C LEU A 134 -5.57 -6.34 20.32
N CYS A 135 -6.08 -5.17 20.65
CA CYS A 135 -6.65 -4.88 21.96
C CYS A 135 -8.15 -5.17 22.05
N ALA A 136 -8.77 -5.67 20.98
CA ALA A 136 -10.21 -5.87 20.90
C ALA A 136 -10.72 -7.28 21.23
N PRO A 137 -9.91 -8.34 21.45
CA PRO A 137 -10.45 -9.68 21.68
C PRO A 137 -11.39 -9.78 22.87
N LEU A 138 -11.19 -9.00 23.90
CA LEU A 138 -12.09 -8.98 25.06
C LEU A 138 -13.45 -8.36 24.77
N ARG A 139 -13.54 -7.45 23.82
CA ARG A 139 -14.79 -6.86 23.38
C ARG A 139 -15.60 -7.84 22.55
N ALA A 140 -14.93 -8.62 21.72
CA ALA A 140 -15.58 -9.63 20.91
C ALA A 140 -16.20 -10.73 21.76
N ALA A 141 -15.65 -11.01 22.94
CA ALA A 141 -16.15 -12.01 23.86
C ALA A 141 -17.34 -11.52 24.69
N ALA A 142 -17.53 -10.22 24.75
CA ALA A 142 -18.67 -9.64 25.46
C ALA A 142 -19.88 -9.52 24.54
#